data_5391700c7a404be051d75b17ffeeefa4
#
_entry.id   5391700c7a404be051d75b17ffeeefa4
#
_cell.length_a   1.000
_cell.length_b   1.000
_cell.length_c   1.000
_cell.angle_alpha   90.00
_cell.angle_beta   90.00
_cell.angle_gamma   90.00
#
_symmetry.space_group_name_H-M   'P 1'
#
loop_
_entity.id
_entity.type
_entity.pdbx_description
1 polymer ?
#
loop_
_entity_poly.entity_id
_entity_poly.type
_entity_poly.pdbx_seq_one_letter_code
_entity_poly.pdbx_strand_id
1 'polypeptide(L)'
;MLRSLRNIARSSRKLNLMVICQTVLLLVVTLGVMLYFSRQTLKEEAIHDAEETLAGTVQQIDNVLLSIEQTTEYTYQDLLGHLDEPERMETYCRKVVEGNPYVVGCAIVFQPNFYQGRELFMTYVHRENDKLVASDSFGSKPYTEQIWYTKPMASQRAGWTDPFDDENVNDGSLTTFCMPIIKPAQGGKKSQCVGVLAVDLSTSMLCQIVLSAKSSPNSYSVLLGGNGRYMIHPDTQKMSRKTVFSVIEEEAEPTVKEAGEAMMAGETGYKAFEMDGKDWYVFYKPFEHHHFFALPIESMKWSVGEVCPKSDIFGTYNKLLLIVVGLGILGLLVFLVLCHAFIKRQLLPLRQLRQAAQRIAEGNYNESLPRTDRDDEIGELQERFRKMQQSVVAYMKKDEQLKASLQNQGQILQKTSGQAIENEKMKTAFLHYITNQMILPGDLIDKSVTKICNNYQDISVEEMEQEMSTIKKQSSTILNLLGHIIETIQIESEKEDSHD
;
A
#
# COMPACT_ATOMS: atom_id res chain seq x y z
N MET A 1 -11.22 -40.30 -38.17
CA MET A 1 -12.12 -40.39 -37.01
C MET A 1 -11.37 -40.30 -35.65
N LEU A 2 -10.35 -41.13 -35.37
CA LEU A 2 -9.56 -41.09 -34.14
C LEU A 2 -8.78 -39.76 -33.91
N ARG A 3 -8.35 -39.04 -34.96
CA ARG A 3 -7.69 -37.74 -34.89
C ARG A 3 -8.65 -36.63 -34.44
N SER A 4 -9.93 -36.61 -34.87
CA SER A 4 -10.91 -35.60 -34.45
C SER A 4 -11.27 -35.77 -32.97
N LEU A 5 -11.32 -37.01 -32.49
CA LEU A 5 -11.61 -37.35 -31.09
C LEU A 5 -10.52 -36.91 -30.10
N ARG A 6 -9.27 -36.95 -30.54
CA ARG A 6 -8.13 -36.43 -29.79
C ARG A 6 -8.16 -34.91 -29.72
N ASN A 7 -8.68 -34.26 -30.76
CA ASN A 7 -8.78 -32.78 -30.81
C ASN A 7 -9.85 -32.24 -29.88
N ILE A 8 -11.00 -32.90 -29.68
CA ILE A 8 -12.07 -32.45 -28.77
C ILE A 8 -11.61 -32.51 -27.31
N ALA A 9 -10.94 -33.60 -26.89
CA ALA A 9 -10.40 -33.71 -25.55
C ALA A 9 -9.25 -32.68 -25.28
N ARG A 10 -8.49 -32.38 -26.32
CA ARG A 10 -7.43 -31.36 -26.30
C ARG A 10 -8.03 -29.95 -26.26
N SER A 11 -9.13 -29.69 -26.95
CA SER A 11 -9.84 -28.41 -27.02
C SER A 11 -10.48 -28.05 -25.68
N SER A 12 -11.15 -28.99 -25.01
CA SER A 12 -11.73 -28.72 -23.66
C SER A 12 -10.65 -28.44 -22.61
N ARG A 13 -9.48 -29.11 -22.70
CA ARG A 13 -8.34 -28.80 -21.82
C ARG A 13 -7.76 -27.41 -22.11
N LYS A 14 -7.68 -27.02 -23.38
CA LYS A 14 -7.20 -25.69 -23.77
C LYS A 14 -8.13 -24.57 -23.29
N LEU A 15 -9.46 -24.76 -23.44
CA LEU A 15 -10.45 -23.81 -22.96
C LEU A 15 -10.34 -23.58 -21.45
N ASN A 16 -10.24 -24.68 -20.68
CA ASN A 16 -10.08 -24.63 -19.25
C ASN A 16 -8.79 -23.90 -18.84
N LEU A 17 -7.67 -24.25 -19.49
CA LEU A 17 -6.39 -23.62 -19.22
C LEU A 17 -6.44 -22.10 -19.53
N MET A 18 -7.12 -21.73 -20.59
CA MET A 18 -7.25 -20.33 -21.00
C MET A 18 -8.10 -19.51 -20.04
N VAL A 19 -9.26 -20.03 -19.60
CA VAL A 19 -10.10 -19.37 -18.58
C VAL A 19 -9.34 -19.23 -17.27
N ILE A 20 -8.63 -20.27 -16.85
CA ILE A 20 -7.79 -20.25 -15.65
C ILE A 20 -6.69 -19.19 -15.79
N CYS A 21 -5.94 -19.18 -16.89
CA CYS A 21 -4.87 -18.21 -17.12
C CYS A 21 -5.41 -16.77 -17.10
N GLN A 22 -6.55 -16.52 -17.71
CA GLN A 22 -7.15 -15.19 -17.73
C GLN A 22 -7.65 -14.75 -16.35
N THR A 23 -8.27 -15.63 -15.59
CA THR A 23 -8.71 -15.34 -14.23
C THR A 23 -7.52 -15.05 -13.32
N VAL A 24 -6.45 -15.87 -13.43
CA VAL A 24 -5.20 -15.64 -12.70
C VAL A 24 -4.56 -14.33 -13.10
N LEU A 25 -4.48 -14.03 -14.39
CA LEU A 25 -3.92 -12.77 -14.88
C LEU A 25 -4.70 -11.56 -14.34
N LEU A 26 -6.04 -11.61 -14.43
CA LEU A 26 -6.90 -10.55 -13.91
C LEU A 26 -6.69 -10.36 -12.40
N LEU A 27 -6.64 -11.44 -11.64
CA LEU A 27 -6.43 -11.42 -10.19
C LEU A 27 -5.06 -10.85 -9.84
N VAL A 28 -3.99 -11.27 -10.54
CA VAL A 28 -2.63 -10.76 -10.33
C VAL A 28 -2.55 -9.26 -10.66
N VAL A 29 -3.14 -8.83 -11.77
CA VAL A 29 -3.15 -7.41 -12.17
C VAL A 29 -3.93 -6.57 -11.15
N THR A 30 -5.12 -7.01 -10.77
CA THR A 30 -5.97 -6.29 -9.80
C THR A 30 -5.29 -6.19 -8.45
N LEU A 31 -4.72 -7.31 -7.97
CA LEU A 31 -3.98 -7.36 -6.71
C LEU A 31 -2.72 -6.47 -6.78
N GLY A 32 -1.97 -6.54 -7.87
CA GLY A 32 -0.77 -5.72 -8.09
C GLY A 32 -1.09 -4.22 -8.07
N VAL A 33 -2.15 -3.80 -8.76
CA VAL A 33 -2.62 -2.41 -8.76
C VAL A 33 -3.05 -1.98 -7.36
N MET A 34 -3.85 -2.79 -6.68
CA MET A 34 -4.29 -2.50 -5.31
C MET A 34 -3.11 -2.36 -4.35
N LEU A 35 -2.13 -3.26 -4.42
CA LEU A 35 -0.95 -3.24 -3.56
C LEU A 35 -0.06 -2.03 -3.85
N TYR A 36 0.09 -1.65 -5.12
CA TYR A 36 0.83 -0.46 -5.50
C TYR A 36 0.20 0.81 -4.90
N PHE A 37 -1.10 1.00 -5.09
CA PHE A 37 -1.81 2.17 -4.55
C PHE A 37 -1.82 2.17 -3.02
N SER A 38 -2.07 1.01 -2.38
CA SER A 38 -2.05 0.91 -0.91
C SER A 38 -0.69 1.28 -0.33
N ARG A 39 0.40 0.85 -0.96
CA ARG A 39 1.76 1.23 -0.53
C ARG A 39 2.02 2.72 -0.72
N GLN A 40 1.55 3.30 -1.80
CA GLN A 40 1.69 4.73 -2.08
C GLN A 40 0.90 5.57 -1.06
N THR A 41 -0.35 5.19 -0.78
CA THR A 41 -1.20 5.87 0.21
C THR A 41 -0.57 5.83 1.60
N LEU A 42 -0.05 4.68 2.04
CA LEU A 42 0.62 4.56 3.35
C LEU A 42 1.88 5.44 3.44
N LYS A 43 2.61 5.56 2.33
CA LYS A 43 3.76 6.45 2.28
C LYS A 43 3.35 7.92 2.40
N GLU A 44 2.30 8.32 1.68
CA GLU A 44 1.76 9.68 1.71
C GLU A 44 1.19 10.02 3.10
N GLU A 45 0.48 9.07 3.74
CA GLU A 45 -0.01 9.20 5.11
C GLU A 45 1.15 9.39 6.10
N ALA A 46 2.19 8.55 6.03
CA ALA A 46 3.36 8.67 6.89
C ALA A 46 4.12 10.01 6.70
N ILE A 47 4.19 10.51 5.46
CA ILE A 47 4.76 11.83 5.18
C ILE A 47 3.90 12.91 5.84
N HIS A 48 2.59 12.83 5.68
CA HIS A 48 1.65 13.80 6.25
C HIS A 48 1.69 13.84 7.78
N ASP A 49 1.66 12.67 8.43
CA ASP A 49 1.74 12.53 9.88
C ASP A 49 3.07 13.10 10.42
N ALA A 50 4.18 12.82 9.74
CA ALA A 50 5.48 13.35 10.10
C ALA A 50 5.54 14.89 9.91
N GLU A 51 4.99 15.41 8.82
CA GLU A 51 4.92 16.88 8.58
C GLU A 51 4.06 17.57 9.63
N GLU A 52 2.93 16.99 10.03
CA GLU A 52 2.08 17.53 11.10
C GLU A 52 2.80 17.49 12.44
N THR A 53 3.47 16.38 12.77
CA THR A 53 4.29 16.24 13.98
C THR A 53 5.42 17.28 14.03
N LEU A 54 6.14 17.44 12.91
CA LEU A 54 7.20 18.44 12.80
C LEU A 54 6.67 19.88 12.94
N ALA A 55 5.55 20.19 12.28
CA ALA A 55 4.92 21.50 12.37
C ALA A 55 4.48 21.83 13.80
N GLY A 56 3.85 20.86 14.48
CA GLY A 56 3.48 20.97 15.88
C GLY A 56 4.68 21.16 16.79
N THR A 57 5.76 20.43 16.54
CA THR A 57 7.02 20.55 17.31
C THR A 57 7.66 21.92 17.13
N VAL A 58 7.78 22.39 15.88
CA VAL A 58 8.27 23.74 15.56
C VAL A 58 7.44 24.80 16.29
N GLN A 59 6.12 24.70 16.25
CA GLN A 59 5.22 25.64 16.89
C GLN A 59 5.36 25.63 18.43
N GLN A 60 5.51 24.45 19.04
CA GLN A 60 5.72 24.34 20.49
C GLN A 60 7.04 24.99 20.91
N ILE A 61 8.12 24.75 20.19
CA ILE A 61 9.42 25.38 20.42
C ILE A 61 9.26 26.90 20.26
N ASP A 62 8.66 27.35 19.16
CA ASP A 62 8.44 28.78 18.86
C ASP A 62 7.67 29.48 19.98
N ASN A 63 6.61 28.86 20.49
CA ASN A 63 5.83 29.41 21.61
C ASN A 63 6.66 29.60 22.90
N VAL A 64 7.55 28.65 23.21
CA VAL A 64 8.45 28.74 24.35
C VAL A 64 9.44 29.89 24.17
N LEU A 65 10.08 29.95 22.99
CA LEU A 65 11.04 31.01 22.69
C LEU A 65 10.38 32.41 22.71
N LEU A 66 9.21 32.53 22.05
CA LEU A 66 8.43 33.77 22.05
C LEU A 66 8.05 34.22 23.48
N SER A 67 7.64 33.28 24.34
CA SER A 67 7.30 33.59 25.73
C SER A 67 8.47 34.18 26.50
N ILE A 68 9.68 33.62 26.29
CA ILE A 68 10.91 34.14 26.91
C ILE A 68 11.27 35.50 26.34
N GLU A 69 11.20 35.65 25.03
CA GLU A 69 11.44 36.94 24.38
C GLU A 69 10.51 38.02 24.90
N GLN A 70 9.20 37.76 24.96
CA GLN A 70 8.22 38.72 25.47
C GLN A 70 8.52 39.13 26.93
N THR A 71 8.82 38.16 27.80
CA THR A 71 9.17 38.45 29.20
C THR A 71 10.44 39.31 29.28
N THR A 72 11.40 39.02 28.41
CA THR A 72 12.67 39.77 28.33
C THR A 72 12.44 41.20 27.87
N GLU A 73 11.62 41.38 26.82
CA GLU A 73 11.30 42.72 26.30
C GLU A 73 10.62 43.62 27.33
N TYR A 74 9.62 43.11 28.04
CA TYR A 74 8.98 43.88 29.09
C TYR A 74 9.98 44.38 30.12
N THR A 75 10.91 43.51 30.54
CA THR A 75 11.95 43.87 31.50
C THR A 75 12.98 44.81 30.89
N TYR A 76 13.32 44.61 29.60
CA TYR A 76 14.28 45.46 28.89
C TYR A 76 13.82 46.89 28.75
N GLN A 77 12.55 47.15 28.48
CA GLN A 77 12.03 48.50 28.36
C GLN A 77 12.12 49.28 29.70
N ASP A 78 11.85 48.60 30.82
CA ASP A 78 12.00 49.19 32.17
C ASP A 78 13.49 49.39 32.53
N LEU A 79 14.34 48.41 32.18
CA LEU A 79 15.79 48.45 32.38
C LEU A 79 16.45 49.69 31.74
N LEU A 80 16.02 50.04 30.51
CA LEU A 80 16.60 51.17 29.77
C LEU A 80 16.47 52.52 30.53
N GLY A 81 15.43 52.66 31.37
CA GLY A 81 15.23 53.84 32.22
C GLY A 81 16.15 53.89 33.41
N HIS A 82 16.82 52.84 33.82
CA HIS A 82 17.55 52.71 35.09
C HIS A 82 18.97 52.16 34.91
N LEU A 83 19.59 52.41 33.76
CA LEU A 83 20.94 51.92 33.44
C LEU A 83 22.02 52.42 34.40
N ASP A 84 21.80 53.54 35.07
CA ASP A 84 22.75 54.16 36.01
C ASP A 84 22.59 53.62 37.43
N GLU A 85 21.70 52.66 37.70
CA GLU A 85 21.37 52.09 39.01
C GLU A 85 21.77 50.61 39.11
N PRO A 86 23.06 50.31 39.40
CA PRO A 86 23.56 48.90 39.36
C PRO A 86 22.87 47.99 40.38
N GLU A 87 22.35 48.53 41.50
CA GLU A 87 21.66 47.76 42.54
C GLU A 87 20.31 47.15 42.02
N ARG A 88 19.73 47.75 41.02
CA ARG A 88 18.47 47.25 40.43
C ARG A 88 18.66 46.09 39.44
N MET A 89 19.86 45.89 38.96
CA MET A 89 20.12 44.88 37.92
C MET A 89 19.73 43.46 38.36
N GLU A 90 20.02 43.12 39.62
CA GLU A 90 19.58 41.85 40.19
C GLU A 90 18.04 41.71 40.21
N THR A 91 17.34 42.78 40.53
CA THR A 91 15.87 42.81 40.58
C THR A 91 15.28 42.55 39.19
N TYR A 92 15.91 43.09 38.12
CA TYR A 92 15.50 42.85 36.74
C TYR A 92 15.74 41.38 36.33
N CYS A 93 16.89 40.82 36.67
CA CYS A 93 17.14 39.38 36.44
C CYS A 93 16.11 38.51 37.16
N ARG A 94 15.80 38.82 38.44
CA ARG A 94 14.76 38.11 39.21
C ARG A 94 13.40 38.19 38.55
N LYS A 95 12.97 39.38 38.09
CA LYS A 95 11.69 39.56 37.38
C LYS A 95 11.59 38.70 36.13
N VAL A 96 12.67 38.55 35.35
CA VAL A 96 12.69 37.69 34.14
C VAL A 96 12.57 36.24 34.52
N VAL A 97 13.34 35.76 35.50
CA VAL A 97 13.33 34.36 35.93
C VAL A 97 12.02 33.96 36.62
N GLU A 98 11.45 34.84 37.43
CA GLU A 98 10.15 34.63 38.08
C GLU A 98 8.99 34.71 37.11
N GLY A 99 9.07 35.62 36.15
CA GLY A 99 8.00 35.90 35.19
C GLY A 99 7.79 34.82 34.15
N ASN A 100 8.77 33.90 33.97
CA ASN A 100 8.67 32.88 32.97
C ASN A 100 9.19 31.53 33.50
N PRO A 101 8.36 30.46 33.53
CA PRO A 101 8.75 29.18 34.07
C PRO A 101 9.80 28.45 33.23
N TYR A 102 9.97 28.83 31.95
CA TYR A 102 10.94 28.24 31.06
C TYR A 102 12.35 28.81 31.23
N VAL A 103 12.45 29.96 31.88
CA VAL A 103 13.73 30.64 32.16
C VAL A 103 14.40 29.99 33.37
N VAL A 104 15.62 29.51 33.17
CA VAL A 104 16.45 28.92 34.24
C VAL A 104 17.47 29.88 34.79
N GLY A 105 17.86 30.91 34.03
CA GLY A 105 18.80 31.95 34.44
C GLY A 105 18.63 33.25 33.66
N CYS A 106 19.10 34.34 34.25
CA CYS A 106 19.15 35.63 33.59
C CYS A 106 20.40 36.38 34.04
N ALA A 107 21.15 36.90 33.07
CA ALA A 107 22.31 37.74 33.32
C ALA A 107 22.12 39.15 32.74
N ILE A 108 22.57 40.14 33.45
CA ILE A 108 22.78 41.49 32.93
C ILE A 108 24.26 41.83 33.08
N VAL A 109 24.87 42.17 31.97
CA VAL A 109 26.29 42.49 31.89
C VAL A 109 26.49 43.80 31.13
N PHE A 110 27.49 44.57 31.52
CA PHE A 110 27.84 45.79 30.81
C PHE A 110 29.26 45.75 30.28
N GLN A 111 29.58 46.60 29.33
CA GLN A 111 30.95 46.74 28.82
C GLN A 111 31.91 47.11 29.95
N PRO A 112 33.20 46.74 29.84
CA PRO A 112 34.19 47.10 30.85
C PRO A 112 34.21 48.58 31.19
N ASN A 113 34.36 48.90 32.48
CA ASN A 113 34.37 50.29 33.05
C ASN A 113 33.10 51.11 32.80
N PHE A 114 31.94 50.45 32.62
CA PHE A 114 30.64 51.13 32.46
C PHE A 114 30.24 51.85 33.73
N TYR A 115 30.41 51.21 34.88
CA TYR A 115 30.21 51.81 36.16
C TYR A 115 31.55 52.28 36.77
N GLN A 116 31.56 53.48 37.37
CA GLN A 116 32.77 54.01 38.03
C GLN A 116 33.23 53.05 39.13
N GLY A 117 34.51 52.71 39.15
CA GLY A 117 35.12 51.85 40.17
C GLY A 117 34.86 50.35 40.03
N ARG A 118 34.22 49.94 38.94
CA ARG A 118 34.00 48.51 38.61
C ARG A 118 34.55 48.24 37.22
N GLU A 119 35.61 47.46 37.14
CA GLU A 119 36.22 47.04 35.84
C GLU A 119 35.25 46.21 35.03
N LEU A 120 34.64 45.21 35.66
CA LEU A 120 33.59 44.36 35.07
C LEU A 120 32.34 44.43 35.94
N PHE A 121 31.18 44.36 35.33
CA PHE A 121 29.90 44.27 36.03
C PHE A 121 29.06 43.18 35.42
N MET A 122 28.72 42.22 36.26
CA MET A 122 27.78 41.14 35.95
C MET A 122 26.88 40.91 37.16
N THR A 123 25.62 40.67 36.90
CA THR A 123 24.70 40.05 37.85
C THR A 123 24.02 38.90 37.13
N TYR A 124 23.97 37.77 37.78
CA TYR A 124 23.36 36.55 37.28
C TYR A 124 22.41 35.98 38.32
N VAL A 125 21.16 35.74 37.95
CA VAL A 125 20.16 35.09 38.80
C VAL A 125 19.71 33.80 38.11
N HIS A 126 19.78 32.68 38.83
CA HIS A 126 19.38 31.38 38.30
C HIS A 126 18.53 30.58 39.30
N ARG A 127 17.82 29.61 38.79
CA ARG A 127 17.06 28.66 39.61
C ARG A 127 17.96 27.54 40.09
N GLU A 128 18.02 27.37 41.40
CA GLU A 128 18.67 26.20 42.02
C GLU A 128 17.71 25.63 43.07
N ASN A 129 17.29 24.38 42.92
CA ASN A 129 16.35 23.70 43.82
C ASN A 129 15.09 24.54 44.14
N ASP A 130 14.44 25.09 43.13
CA ASP A 130 13.26 25.97 43.20
C ASP A 130 13.50 27.31 43.92
N LYS A 131 14.75 27.67 44.23
CA LYS A 131 15.12 28.96 44.78
C LYS A 131 15.89 29.81 43.78
N LEU A 132 15.74 31.08 43.85
CA LEU A 132 16.53 32.00 43.05
C LEU A 132 17.81 32.39 43.79
N VAL A 133 18.92 32.04 43.16
CA VAL A 133 20.27 32.38 43.68
C VAL A 133 20.86 33.47 42.78
N ALA A 134 21.44 34.48 43.39
CA ALA A 134 22.18 35.52 42.67
C ALA A 134 23.69 35.28 42.77
N SER A 135 24.37 35.49 41.64
CA SER A 135 25.83 35.41 41.51
C SER A 135 26.35 36.60 40.71
N ASP A 136 27.59 36.95 40.91
CA ASP A 136 28.32 37.96 40.14
C ASP A 136 29.27 37.32 39.08
N SER A 137 29.19 36.01 38.91
CA SER A 137 30.00 35.25 37.97
C SER A 137 29.16 34.17 37.27
N PHE A 138 29.55 33.87 36.07
CA PHE A 138 28.97 32.81 35.27
C PHE A 138 30.08 32.11 34.46
N GLY A 139 30.29 30.82 34.74
CA GLY A 139 31.27 30.01 34.02
C GLY A 139 32.71 30.25 34.50
N SER A 140 33.63 29.52 33.86
CA SER A 140 35.06 29.55 34.17
C SER A 140 35.83 30.69 33.47
N LYS A 141 35.20 31.32 32.45
CA LYS A 141 35.80 32.39 31.63
C LYS A 141 35.10 33.70 31.88
N PRO A 142 35.81 34.85 31.79
CA PRO A 142 35.17 36.16 31.82
C PRO A 142 34.04 36.25 30.76
N TYR A 143 32.92 36.85 31.10
CA TYR A 143 31.79 36.99 30.19
C TYR A 143 32.18 37.76 28.92
N THR A 144 33.17 38.62 28.97
CA THR A 144 33.68 39.39 27.83
C THR A 144 34.29 38.51 26.71
N GLU A 145 34.63 37.27 26.99
CA GLU A 145 35.15 36.30 26.04
C GLU A 145 34.09 35.33 25.56
N GLN A 146 32.92 35.32 26.15
CA GLN A 146 31.87 34.37 25.86
C GLN A 146 31.02 34.79 24.65
N ILE A 147 30.54 33.80 23.87
CA ILE A 147 29.82 34.07 22.63
C ILE A 147 28.50 34.80 22.84
N TRP A 148 27.79 34.50 23.93
CA TRP A 148 26.52 35.11 24.28
C TRP A 148 26.66 36.64 24.63
N TYR A 149 27.88 37.11 24.93
CA TYR A 149 28.18 38.53 25.10
C TYR A 149 28.80 39.14 23.83
N THR A 150 29.84 38.52 23.28
CA THR A 150 30.62 39.09 22.17
C THR A 150 29.79 39.28 20.90
N LYS A 151 28.91 38.29 20.60
CA LYS A 151 28.11 38.31 19.40
C LYS A 151 27.08 39.43 19.37
N PRO A 152 26.20 39.64 20.39
CA PRO A 152 25.24 40.74 20.37
C PRO A 152 25.90 42.13 20.54
N MET A 153 27.04 42.22 21.25
CA MET A 153 27.80 43.46 21.33
C MET A 153 28.33 43.91 19.97
N ALA A 154 28.80 42.98 19.14
CA ALA A 154 29.33 43.23 17.79
C ALA A 154 28.22 43.48 16.76
N SER A 155 27.18 42.60 16.74
CA SER A 155 26.10 42.67 15.76
C SER A 155 25.05 43.74 16.08
N GLN A 156 24.90 44.12 17.32
CA GLN A 156 23.82 44.96 17.85
C GLN A 156 22.42 44.37 17.52
N ARG A 157 22.32 43.06 17.42
CA ARG A 157 21.09 42.32 17.15
C ARG A 157 20.81 41.39 18.31
N ALA A 158 19.54 41.27 18.64
CA ALA A 158 19.10 40.21 19.53
C ALA A 158 19.14 38.86 18.84
N GLY A 159 19.22 37.77 19.57
CA GLY A 159 19.17 36.44 18.99
C GLY A 159 19.47 35.34 19.98
N TRP A 160 19.21 34.14 19.56
CA TRP A 160 19.48 32.91 20.32
C TRP A 160 20.87 32.38 19.99
N THR A 161 21.53 31.83 21.00
CA THR A 161 22.79 31.07 20.79
C THR A 161 22.45 29.60 20.47
N ASP A 162 23.36 28.95 19.74
CA ASP A 162 23.36 27.46 19.74
C ASP A 162 23.71 26.99 21.16
N PRO A 163 23.24 25.79 21.58
CA PRO A 163 23.58 25.28 22.91
C PRO A 163 25.09 25.21 23.13
N PHE A 164 25.49 25.64 24.26
CA PHE A 164 26.86 25.55 24.72
C PHE A 164 26.91 24.89 26.10
N ASP A 165 27.94 24.09 26.32
CA ASP A 165 28.19 23.47 27.61
C ASP A 165 28.89 24.46 28.52
N ASP A 166 28.30 24.72 29.66
CA ASP A 166 28.99 25.45 30.76
C ASP A 166 29.27 24.47 31.90
N GLU A 167 30.53 24.32 32.25
CA GLU A 167 31.01 23.37 33.28
C GLU A 167 30.45 23.67 34.69
N ASN A 168 29.88 24.89 34.89
CA ASN A 168 29.37 25.34 36.18
C ASN A 168 27.85 25.26 36.32
N VAL A 169 27.12 24.79 35.28
CA VAL A 169 25.67 24.64 35.35
C VAL A 169 25.33 23.17 35.51
N ASN A 170 24.75 22.81 36.65
CA ASN A 170 24.36 21.43 36.99
C ASN A 170 23.29 20.87 36.06
N ASP A 171 22.68 21.66 35.19
CA ASP A 171 21.53 21.31 34.36
C ASP A 171 21.88 21.02 32.89
N GLY A 172 23.14 20.87 32.55
CA GLY A 172 23.57 20.52 31.19
C GLY A 172 23.67 21.75 30.27
N SER A 173 23.55 21.51 28.98
CA SER A 173 23.70 22.50 27.93
C SER A 173 22.60 23.57 27.99
N LEU A 174 22.95 24.84 27.82
CA LEU A 174 22.04 25.98 27.79
C LEU A 174 21.94 26.58 26.39
N THR A 175 20.76 27.10 26.10
CA THR A 175 20.50 27.99 24.95
C THR A 175 20.10 29.35 25.49
N THR A 176 20.78 30.41 25.08
CA THR A 176 20.61 31.75 25.67
C THR A 176 20.02 32.72 24.64
N PHE A 177 18.96 33.40 25.03
CA PHE A 177 18.48 34.58 24.32
C PHE A 177 19.30 35.80 24.74
N CYS A 178 19.96 36.40 23.79
CA CYS A 178 20.88 37.54 24.03
C CYS A 178 20.30 38.79 23.42
N MET A 179 20.06 39.79 24.26
CA MET A 179 19.51 41.08 23.87
C MET A 179 20.52 42.20 24.16
N PRO A 180 21.04 42.90 23.11
CA PRO A 180 21.98 43.99 23.34
C PRO A 180 21.30 45.17 24.04
N ILE A 181 21.91 45.68 25.08
CA ILE A 181 21.43 46.88 25.81
C ILE A 181 21.93 48.11 25.05
N ILE A 182 21.00 48.76 24.35
CA ILE A 182 21.30 49.91 23.50
C ILE A 182 20.85 51.19 24.24
N LYS A 183 21.80 51.93 24.73
CA LYS A 183 21.53 53.26 25.34
C LYS A 183 21.04 54.23 24.25
N PRO A 184 19.84 54.81 24.41
CA PRO A 184 19.30 55.76 23.42
C PRO A 184 20.18 56.96 23.18
N ALA A 185 20.11 57.52 22.00
CA ALA A 185 20.81 58.76 21.67
C ALA A 185 20.33 59.92 22.58
N GLN A 186 21.23 60.49 23.28
CA GLN A 186 20.97 61.71 24.14
C GLN A 186 22.01 62.80 23.87
N GLY A 187 21.58 64.06 23.74
CA GLY A 187 22.49 65.20 23.65
C GLY A 187 23.44 65.20 22.43
N GLY A 188 23.01 64.63 21.28
CA GLY A 188 23.82 64.59 20.04
C GLY A 188 24.78 63.38 19.95
N LYS A 189 24.82 62.50 20.93
CA LYS A 189 25.56 61.23 20.86
C LYS A 189 24.71 60.19 20.17
N LYS A 190 25.35 59.33 19.33
CA LYS A 190 24.70 58.17 18.70
C LYS A 190 24.30 57.10 19.72
N SER A 191 23.27 56.34 19.44
CA SER A 191 22.94 55.14 20.21
C SER A 191 24.15 54.20 20.31
N GLN A 192 24.42 53.68 21.51
CA GLN A 192 25.56 52.83 21.77
C GLN A 192 25.12 51.57 22.51
N CYS A 193 25.60 50.40 22.04
CA CYS A 193 25.48 49.18 22.79
C CYS A 193 26.41 49.21 24.00
N VAL A 194 25.84 49.11 25.20
CA VAL A 194 26.58 49.26 26.47
C VAL A 194 26.64 47.97 27.27
N GLY A 195 25.87 46.96 26.89
CA GLY A 195 25.82 45.69 27.61
C GLY A 195 24.94 44.66 26.90
N VAL A 196 24.67 43.59 27.60
CA VAL A 196 23.81 42.45 27.12
C VAL A 196 22.92 42.02 28.28
N LEU A 197 21.64 41.84 27.96
CA LEU A 197 20.69 41.09 28.77
C LEU A 197 20.62 39.66 28.16
N ALA A 198 21.05 38.67 28.93
CA ALA A 198 21.10 37.25 28.50
C ALA A 198 20.12 36.44 29.35
N VAL A 199 19.30 35.63 28.69
CA VAL A 199 18.25 34.86 29.34
C VAL A 199 18.39 33.38 28.91
N ASP A 200 18.61 32.54 29.91
CA ASP A 200 18.94 31.13 29.71
C ASP A 200 17.69 30.25 29.71
N LEU A 201 17.58 29.40 28.68
CA LEU A 201 16.63 28.34 28.57
C LEU A 201 17.36 26.99 28.73
N SER A 202 16.85 26.11 29.60
CA SER A 202 17.37 24.76 29.71
C SER A 202 17.07 23.95 28.47
N THR A 203 18.10 23.32 27.88
CA THR A 203 17.92 22.39 26.79
C THR A 203 17.10 21.16 27.19
N SER A 204 17.00 20.85 28.50
CA SER A 204 16.15 19.76 28.99
C SER A 204 14.67 19.98 28.65
N MET A 205 14.20 21.24 28.67
CA MET A 205 12.83 21.57 28.26
C MET A 205 12.61 21.38 26.76
N LEU A 206 13.56 21.85 25.95
CA LEU A 206 13.49 21.59 24.50
C LEU A 206 13.58 20.08 24.19
N CYS A 207 14.40 19.33 24.95
CA CYS A 207 14.45 17.90 24.86
C CYS A 207 13.08 17.23 25.10
N GLN A 208 12.34 17.68 26.12
CA GLN A 208 11.00 17.14 26.37
C GLN A 208 10.06 17.36 25.20
N ILE A 209 10.06 18.56 24.62
CA ILE A 209 9.20 18.88 23.46
C ILE A 209 9.61 18.01 22.27
N VAL A 210 10.88 18.04 21.89
CA VAL A 210 11.36 17.35 20.67
C VAL A 210 11.25 15.84 20.81
N LEU A 211 11.69 15.25 21.93
CA LEU A 211 11.68 13.80 22.12
C LEU A 211 10.28 13.21 22.39
N SER A 212 9.32 14.04 22.82
CA SER A 212 7.92 13.62 22.92
C SER A 212 7.20 13.59 21.57
N ALA A 213 7.70 14.34 20.59
CA ALA A 213 7.14 14.40 19.26
C ALA A 213 7.50 13.15 18.45
N LYS A 214 6.50 12.29 18.21
CA LYS A 214 6.64 11.02 17.50
C LYS A 214 5.42 10.77 16.64
N SER A 215 5.64 10.49 15.37
CA SER A 215 4.58 10.04 14.46
C SER A 215 4.39 8.50 14.49
N SER A 216 5.41 7.76 14.99
CA SER A 216 5.33 6.31 15.10
C SER A 216 5.99 5.81 16.41
N PRO A 217 5.71 4.55 16.84
CA PRO A 217 6.20 4.01 18.11
C PRO A 217 7.73 3.99 18.26
N ASN A 218 8.45 3.76 17.16
CA ASN A 218 9.91 3.69 17.16
C ASN A 218 10.57 4.87 16.47
N SER A 219 9.79 5.90 16.09
CA SER A 219 10.35 7.16 15.60
C SER A 219 10.95 7.98 16.74
N TYR A 220 11.86 8.85 16.40
CA TYR A 220 12.41 9.84 17.31
C TYR A 220 12.70 11.14 16.57
N SER A 221 12.54 12.26 17.28
CA SER A 221 12.82 13.57 16.72
C SER A 221 14.18 14.07 17.16
N VAL A 222 14.79 14.90 16.31
CA VAL A 222 16.08 15.54 16.52
C VAL A 222 15.98 17.03 16.22
N LEU A 223 16.80 17.83 16.86
CA LEU A 223 16.98 19.23 16.55
C LEU A 223 18.43 19.47 16.17
N LEU A 224 18.64 20.06 14.99
CA LEU A 224 19.96 20.46 14.50
C LEU A 224 20.13 21.97 14.57
N GLY A 225 21.31 22.40 15.00
CA GLY A 225 21.75 23.79 14.88
C GLY A 225 22.23 24.12 13.47
N GLY A 226 22.40 25.37 13.16
CA GLY A 226 22.85 25.88 11.87
C GLY A 226 24.25 25.42 11.43
N ASN A 227 25.02 24.88 12.34
CA ASN A 227 26.36 24.30 12.11
C ASN A 227 26.31 22.77 11.95
N GLY A 228 25.11 22.15 11.89
CA GLY A 228 24.92 20.70 11.79
C GLY A 228 25.17 19.93 13.10
N ARG A 229 25.34 20.60 14.24
CA ARG A 229 25.41 19.95 15.55
C ARG A 229 24.04 19.46 15.98
N TYR A 230 24.01 18.29 16.60
CA TYR A 230 22.84 17.81 17.31
C TYR A 230 22.65 18.64 18.57
N MET A 231 21.64 19.50 18.57
CA MET A 231 21.18 20.21 19.75
C MET A 231 20.38 19.28 20.64
N ILE A 232 19.53 18.44 20.03
CA ILE A 232 18.72 17.44 20.71
C ILE A 232 18.78 16.14 19.92
N HIS A 233 19.10 15.06 20.63
CA HIS A 233 19.12 13.70 20.10
C HIS A 233 18.78 12.72 21.24
N PRO A 234 18.05 11.59 21.00
CA PRO A 234 17.77 10.61 22.05
C PRO A 234 19.04 9.98 22.66
N ASP A 235 20.09 9.85 21.88
CA ASP A 235 21.40 9.47 22.37
C ASP A 235 22.14 10.74 22.82
N THR A 236 22.27 10.90 24.14
CA THR A 236 22.95 12.05 24.75
C THR A 236 24.44 12.14 24.40
N GLN A 237 25.08 11.03 24.01
CA GLN A 237 26.48 11.06 23.56
C GLN A 237 26.67 11.78 22.22
N LYS A 238 25.62 11.84 21.41
CA LYS A 238 25.60 12.60 20.17
C LYS A 238 25.33 14.08 20.37
N MET A 239 24.70 14.45 21.49
CA MET A 239 24.50 15.86 21.86
C MET A 239 25.86 16.49 22.20
N SER A 240 26.02 17.75 21.91
CA SER A 240 27.19 18.58 22.22
C SER A 240 28.53 18.26 21.55
N ARG A 241 28.81 16.99 21.22
CA ARG A 241 30.14 16.60 20.68
C ARG A 241 30.13 16.16 19.22
N LYS A 242 28.98 15.68 18.70
CA LYS A 242 28.88 15.17 17.34
C LYS A 242 28.04 16.07 16.45
N THR A 243 28.53 16.33 15.25
CA THR A 243 27.74 16.91 14.17
C THR A 243 27.13 15.77 13.33
N VAL A 244 26.13 16.06 12.53
CA VAL A 244 25.65 15.12 11.51
C VAL A 244 26.81 14.61 10.66
N PHE A 245 27.82 15.44 10.43
CA PHE A 245 29.01 15.07 9.63
C PHE A 245 30.01 14.19 10.38
N SER A 246 30.20 14.38 11.69
CA SER A 246 31.13 13.51 12.46
C SER A 246 30.57 12.09 12.68
N VAL A 247 29.26 11.93 12.74
CA VAL A 247 28.61 10.60 12.72
C VAL A 247 28.85 9.91 11.38
N ILE A 248 28.96 10.69 10.31
CA ILE A 248 29.22 10.22 8.95
C ILE A 248 30.65 9.69 8.78
N GLU A 249 31.63 10.32 9.43
CA GLU A 249 33.04 9.93 9.30
C GLU A 249 33.37 8.59 10.00
N GLU A 250 32.57 8.18 10.99
CA GLU A 250 32.79 6.94 11.73
C GLU A 250 32.05 5.72 11.16
N GLU A 251 30.86 5.86 10.51
CA GLU A 251 30.05 4.69 10.10
C GLU A 251 29.06 4.97 8.93
N ALA A 252 29.00 6.18 8.35
CA ALA A 252 27.80 6.57 7.65
C ALA A 252 27.83 6.44 6.14
N GLU A 253 26.73 5.96 5.65
CA GLU A 253 26.36 6.02 4.25
C GLU A 253 26.21 7.46 3.72
N PRO A 254 26.49 7.66 2.41
CA PRO A 254 26.35 8.97 1.74
C PRO A 254 24.97 9.62 1.92
N THR A 255 23.93 8.82 2.13
CA THR A 255 22.54 9.25 2.25
C THR A 255 22.23 10.02 3.53
N VAL A 256 22.91 9.70 4.66
CA VAL A 256 22.76 10.46 5.91
C VAL A 256 23.33 11.87 5.75
N LYS A 257 24.45 11.98 5.03
CA LYS A 257 25.08 13.26 4.72
C LYS A 257 24.15 14.16 3.90
N GLU A 258 23.54 13.61 2.84
CA GLU A 258 22.58 14.34 2.01
C GLU A 258 21.38 14.87 2.84
N ALA A 259 20.90 14.08 3.79
CA ALA A 259 19.83 14.51 4.68
C ALA A 259 20.27 15.67 5.60
N GLY A 260 21.44 15.56 6.19
CA GLY A 260 22.00 16.65 7.02
C GLY A 260 22.26 17.92 6.24
N GLU A 261 22.77 17.84 5.03
CA GLU A 261 23.00 18.99 4.15
C GLU A 261 21.68 19.69 3.77
N ALA A 262 20.62 18.91 3.43
CA ALA A 262 19.29 19.44 3.14
C ALA A 262 18.68 20.16 4.37
N MET A 263 18.79 19.57 5.55
CA MET A 263 18.34 20.19 6.81
C MET A 263 19.06 21.51 7.07
N MET A 264 20.38 21.56 6.87
CA MET A 264 21.16 22.80 7.06
C MET A 264 20.89 23.85 5.98
N ALA A 265 20.54 23.43 4.77
CA ALA A 265 20.12 24.32 3.70
C ALA A 265 18.75 24.96 3.97
N GLY A 266 18.03 24.52 5.00
CA GLY A 266 16.69 24.99 5.33
C GLY A 266 15.61 24.45 4.38
N GLU A 267 15.83 23.25 3.82
CA GLU A 267 14.85 22.58 2.99
C GLU A 267 13.78 21.92 3.85
N THR A 268 12.60 21.73 3.27
CA THR A 268 11.52 20.89 3.82
C THR A 268 11.36 19.67 2.97
N GLY A 269 11.27 18.48 3.58
CA GLY A 269 11.09 17.26 2.83
C GLY A 269 11.45 16.01 3.62
N TYR A 270 11.77 14.94 2.89
CA TYR A 270 12.22 13.69 3.48
C TYR A 270 13.33 13.03 2.66
N LYS A 271 14.17 12.27 3.33
CA LYS A 271 15.21 11.41 2.72
C LYS A 271 15.15 10.01 3.32
N ALA A 272 15.42 9.02 2.49
CA ALA A 272 15.64 7.65 2.94
C ALA A 272 17.13 7.43 3.16
N PHE A 273 17.49 6.73 4.22
CA PHE A 273 18.88 6.36 4.51
C PHE A 273 18.95 5.01 5.20
N GLU A 274 20.12 4.41 5.20
CA GLU A 274 20.39 3.15 5.91
C GLU A 274 21.26 3.43 7.14
N MET A 275 20.91 2.79 8.26
CA MET A 275 21.68 2.87 9.50
C MET A 275 21.56 1.53 10.22
N ASP A 276 22.71 0.96 10.64
CA ASP A 276 22.77 -0.34 11.32
C ASP A 276 22.11 -1.48 10.52
N GLY A 277 22.23 -1.47 9.18
CA GLY A 277 21.63 -2.48 8.29
C GLY A 277 20.09 -2.41 8.22
N LYS A 278 19.50 -1.29 8.60
CA LYS A 278 18.04 -1.03 8.52
C LYS A 278 17.77 0.22 7.72
N ASP A 279 16.68 0.18 6.98
CA ASP A 279 16.18 1.34 6.24
C ASP A 279 15.41 2.29 7.18
N TRP A 280 15.73 3.57 7.09
CA TRP A 280 15.12 4.66 7.82
C TRP A 280 14.65 5.76 6.87
N TYR A 281 13.71 6.55 7.31
CA TYR A 281 13.35 7.83 6.72
C TYR A 281 13.65 8.94 7.72
N VAL A 282 14.14 10.06 7.25
CA VAL A 282 14.13 11.31 8.00
C VAL A 282 13.24 12.30 7.28
N PHE A 283 12.26 12.81 8.00
CA PHE A 283 11.42 13.93 7.60
C PHE A 283 11.98 15.15 8.27
N TYR A 284 12.07 16.28 7.58
CA TYR A 284 12.71 17.46 8.13
C TYR A 284 12.05 18.75 7.67
N LYS A 285 12.11 19.73 8.56
CA LYS A 285 11.58 21.07 8.33
C LYS A 285 12.48 22.10 9.01
N PRO A 286 12.78 23.26 8.35
CA PRO A 286 13.48 24.35 9.00
C PRO A 286 12.63 24.90 10.15
N PHE A 287 13.31 25.37 11.19
CA PHE A 287 12.69 26.07 12.26
C PHE A 287 12.43 27.51 11.83
N GLU A 288 11.18 27.85 11.66
CA GLU A 288 10.74 29.20 11.36
C GLU A 288 10.34 29.88 12.67
N HIS A 289 11.09 30.91 13.06
CA HIS A 289 10.83 31.69 14.26
C HIS A 289 10.08 32.98 13.93
N HIS A 290 8.98 33.19 14.62
CA HIS A 290 8.13 34.37 14.45
C HIS A 290 8.51 35.41 15.45
N HIS A 291 9.13 36.52 15.01
CA HIS A 291 9.58 37.61 15.86
C HIS A 291 8.48 38.61 16.18
N PHE A 292 8.49 39.09 17.41
CA PHE A 292 7.53 40.11 17.86
C PHE A 292 8.15 41.49 18.05
N PHE A 293 9.46 41.66 17.80
CA PHE A 293 10.21 42.86 18.20
C PHE A 293 10.44 43.88 17.11
N ALA A 294 10.61 45.16 17.57
CA ALA A 294 11.12 46.24 16.74
C ALA A 294 12.64 46.19 16.52
N LEU A 295 13.37 45.38 17.32
CA LEU A 295 14.82 45.19 17.15
C LEU A 295 15.11 44.14 16.09
N PRO A 296 16.14 44.35 15.26
CA PRO A 296 16.54 43.32 14.31
C PRO A 296 17.05 42.08 15.07
N ILE A 297 16.42 40.93 14.82
CA ILE A 297 16.81 39.64 15.38
C ILE A 297 17.64 38.85 14.35
N GLU A 298 18.63 38.14 14.85
CA GLU A 298 19.42 37.26 14.03
C GLU A 298 18.62 35.97 13.75
N SER A 299 18.48 35.57 12.45
CA SER A 299 17.76 34.37 12.09
C SER A 299 18.45 33.12 12.62
N MET A 300 17.71 32.28 13.31
CA MET A 300 18.16 30.94 13.69
C MET A 300 18.08 30.02 12.46
N LYS A 301 19.15 29.26 12.24
CA LYS A 301 19.21 28.26 11.18
C LYS A 301 19.04 26.85 11.77
N TRP A 302 18.05 26.69 12.64
CA TRP A 302 17.76 25.40 13.22
C TRP A 302 16.88 24.57 12.28
N SER A 303 16.95 23.26 12.40
CA SER A 303 16.10 22.35 11.65
C SER A 303 15.64 21.22 12.56
N VAL A 304 14.34 20.95 12.52
CA VAL A 304 13.74 19.79 13.22
C VAL A 304 13.66 18.63 12.25
N GLY A 305 14.06 17.45 12.70
CA GLY A 305 13.95 16.22 11.93
C GLY A 305 13.26 15.14 12.74
N GLU A 306 12.45 14.32 12.09
CA GLU A 306 11.89 13.11 12.66
C GLU A 306 12.45 11.89 11.90
N VAL A 307 13.09 11.01 12.64
CA VAL A 307 13.69 9.77 12.14
C VAL A 307 12.75 8.62 12.41
N CYS A 308 12.24 8.00 11.34
CA CYS A 308 11.26 6.94 11.40
C CYS A 308 11.78 5.68 10.70
N PRO A 309 11.76 4.50 11.35
CA PRO A 309 12.16 3.26 10.69
C PRO A 309 11.13 2.87 9.64
N LYS A 310 11.60 2.44 8.47
CA LYS A 310 10.76 1.96 7.38
C LYS A 310 9.82 0.83 7.80
N SER A 311 10.22 0.05 8.80
CA SER A 311 9.39 -1.01 9.38
C SER A 311 8.12 -0.50 10.05
N ASP A 312 8.12 0.70 10.60
CA ASP A 312 6.95 1.29 11.24
C ASP A 312 5.92 1.71 10.20
N ILE A 313 6.39 2.29 9.09
CA ILE A 313 5.54 2.70 7.97
C ILE A 313 4.95 1.48 7.24
N PHE A 314 5.79 0.49 6.91
CA PHE A 314 5.40 -0.62 6.04
C PHE A 314 5.27 -1.97 6.77
N GLY A 315 5.56 -2.06 8.06
CA GLY A 315 5.56 -3.33 8.79
C GLY A 315 4.19 -3.99 8.86
N THR A 316 3.16 -3.22 9.18
CA THR A 316 1.76 -3.68 9.18
C THR A 316 1.30 -4.05 7.77
N TYR A 317 1.67 -3.24 6.77
CA TYR A 317 1.40 -3.53 5.38
C TYR A 317 2.03 -4.86 4.92
N ASN A 318 3.29 -5.10 5.25
CA ASN A 318 3.97 -6.34 4.88
C ASN A 318 3.33 -7.59 5.51
N LYS A 319 2.84 -7.48 6.75
CA LYS A 319 2.08 -8.56 7.41
C LYS A 319 0.74 -8.80 6.72
N LEU A 320 0.00 -7.73 6.42
CA LEU A 320 -1.27 -7.81 5.69
C LEU A 320 -1.06 -8.33 4.26
N LEU A 321 0.00 -7.93 3.60
CA LEU A 321 0.39 -8.44 2.28
C LEU A 321 0.50 -9.96 2.28
N LEU A 322 1.21 -10.55 3.24
CA LEU A 322 1.35 -12.00 3.36
C LEU A 322 -0.01 -12.68 3.55
N ILE A 323 -0.90 -12.11 4.36
CA ILE A 323 -2.26 -12.63 4.58
C ILE A 323 -3.07 -12.55 3.29
N VAL A 324 -3.06 -11.40 2.60
CA VAL A 324 -3.81 -11.18 1.36
C VAL A 324 -3.31 -12.10 0.25
N VAL A 325 -2.00 -12.24 0.10
CA VAL A 325 -1.40 -13.18 -0.88
C VAL A 325 -1.76 -14.63 -0.53
N GLY A 326 -1.68 -15.00 0.75
CA GLY A 326 -2.08 -16.33 1.22
C GLY A 326 -3.55 -16.65 0.94
N LEU A 327 -4.46 -15.71 1.24
CA LEU A 327 -5.88 -15.83 0.92
C LEU A 327 -6.12 -15.86 -0.60
N GLY A 328 -5.37 -15.08 -1.38
CA GLY A 328 -5.42 -15.10 -2.83
C GLY A 328 -5.03 -16.46 -3.42
N ILE A 329 -3.95 -17.06 -2.92
CA ILE A 329 -3.51 -18.39 -3.33
C ILE A 329 -4.56 -19.46 -2.94
N LEU A 330 -5.07 -19.39 -1.71
CA LEU A 330 -6.11 -20.30 -1.24
C LEU A 330 -7.38 -20.18 -2.10
N GLY A 331 -7.84 -18.95 -2.35
CA GLY A 331 -8.99 -18.68 -3.22
C GLY A 331 -8.80 -19.22 -4.63
N LEU A 332 -7.59 -19.04 -5.20
CA LEU A 332 -7.23 -19.59 -6.50
C LEU A 332 -7.29 -21.11 -6.51
N LEU A 333 -6.76 -21.78 -5.49
CA LEU A 333 -6.82 -23.24 -5.37
C LEU A 333 -8.26 -23.74 -5.29
N VAL A 334 -9.09 -23.10 -4.47
CA VAL A 334 -10.54 -23.42 -4.37
C VAL A 334 -11.22 -23.22 -5.73
N PHE A 335 -10.94 -22.10 -6.40
CA PHE A 335 -11.47 -21.82 -7.73
C PHE A 335 -11.07 -22.90 -8.76
N LEU A 336 -9.80 -23.33 -8.77
CA LEU A 336 -9.31 -24.39 -9.64
C LEU A 336 -10.03 -25.73 -9.39
N VAL A 337 -10.23 -26.09 -8.13
CA VAL A 337 -10.95 -27.31 -7.74
C VAL A 337 -12.41 -27.23 -8.18
N LEU A 338 -13.08 -26.11 -7.93
CA LEU A 338 -14.46 -25.89 -8.34
C LEU A 338 -14.61 -25.91 -9.88
N CYS A 339 -13.75 -25.23 -10.62
CA CYS A 339 -13.72 -25.25 -12.06
C CYS A 339 -13.52 -26.67 -12.58
N HIS A 340 -12.56 -27.41 -12.01
CA HIS A 340 -12.32 -28.81 -12.41
C HIS A 340 -13.53 -29.69 -12.16
N ALA A 341 -14.15 -29.60 -10.99
CA ALA A 341 -15.35 -30.34 -10.62
C ALA A 341 -16.54 -29.97 -11.53
N PHE A 342 -16.77 -28.69 -11.76
CA PHE A 342 -17.83 -28.19 -12.62
C PHE A 342 -17.69 -28.69 -14.07
N ILE A 343 -16.50 -28.55 -14.64
CA ILE A 343 -16.23 -28.98 -16.01
C ILE A 343 -16.37 -30.49 -16.14
N LYS A 344 -15.86 -31.26 -15.17
CA LYS A 344 -16.01 -32.73 -15.15
C LYS A 344 -17.49 -33.10 -15.11
N ARG A 345 -18.28 -32.40 -14.28
CA ARG A 345 -19.73 -32.65 -14.16
C ARG A 345 -20.50 -32.28 -15.43
N GLN A 346 -20.09 -31.22 -16.13
CA GLN A 346 -20.78 -30.75 -17.35
C GLN A 346 -20.40 -31.55 -18.61
N LEU A 347 -19.13 -31.93 -18.76
CA LEU A 347 -18.65 -32.57 -19.99
C LEU A 347 -18.71 -34.09 -19.98
N LEU A 348 -18.78 -34.74 -18.81
CA LEU A 348 -18.84 -36.18 -18.69
C LEU A 348 -20.04 -36.77 -19.43
N PRO A 349 -21.27 -36.24 -19.29
CA PRO A 349 -22.44 -36.75 -20.00
C PRO A 349 -22.33 -36.69 -21.51
N LEU A 350 -21.77 -35.59 -22.06
CA LEU A 350 -21.54 -35.44 -23.50
C LEU A 350 -20.54 -36.45 -24.05
N ARG A 351 -19.53 -36.83 -23.26
CA ARG A 351 -18.59 -37.91 -23.64
C ARG A 351 -19.29 -39.27 -23.69
N GLN A 352 -20.16 -39.53 -22.71
CA GLN A 352 -20.94 -40.78 -22.65
C GLN A 352 -21.90 -40.87 -23.84
N LEU A 353 -22.63 -39.79 -24.17
CA LEU A 353 -23.50 -39.74 -25.35
C LEU A 353 -22.74 -40.01 -26.64
N ARG A 354 -21.56 -39.41 -26.81
CA ARG A 354 -20.72 -39.63 -27.98
C ARG A 354 -20.27 -41.10 -28.11
N GLN A 355 -19.84 -41.70 -26.98
CA GLN A 355 -19.42 -43.09 -26.95
C GLN A 355 -20.59 -44.03 -27.27
N ALA A 356 -21.77 -43.74 -26.72
CA ALA A 356 -22.98 -44.49 -27.01
C ALA A 356 -23.40 -44.37 -28.48
N ALA A 357 -23.36 -43.14 -29.05
CA ALA A 357 -23.62 -42.95 -30.49
C ALA A 357 -22.66 -43.73 -31.39
N GLN A 358 -21.38 -43.77 -31.02
CA GLN A 358 -20.37 -44.53 -31.76
C GLN A 358 -20.64 -46.03 -31.68
N ARG A 359 -21.01 -46.56 -30.51
CA ARG A 359 -21.32 -48.00 -30.33
C ARG A 359 -22.58 -48.42 -31.09
N ILE A 360 -23.59 -47.55 -31.10
CA ILE A 360 -24.80 -47.77 -31.93
C ILE A 360 -24.42 -47.83 -33.40
N ALA A 361 -23.52 -46.96 -33.88
CA ALA A 361 -23.02 -46.96 -35.25
C ALA A 361 -22.21 -48.23 -35.60
N GLU A 362 -21.54 -48.82 -34.59
CA GLU A 362 -20.79 -50.10 -34.70
C GLU A 362 -21.69 -51.35 -34.56
N GLY A 363 -23.01 -51.12 -34.36
CA GLY A 363 -24.00 -52.23 -34.29
C GLY A 363 -24.24 -52.77 -32.88
N ASN A 364 -23.68 -52.17 -31.82
CA ASN A 364 -23.90 -52.58 -30.45
C ASN A 364 -25.02 -51.73 -29.79
N TYR A 365 -26.23 -52.26 -29.77
CA TYR A 365 -27.45 -51.55 -29.33
C TYR A 365 -27.85 -51.86 -27.88
N ASN A 366 -27.24 -52.86 -27.20
CA ASN A 366 -27.71 -53.39 -25.91
C ASN A 366 -27.18 -52.67 -24.68
N GLU A 367 -26.21 -51.77 -24.84
CA GLU A 367 -25.61 -51.08 -23.71
C GLU A 367 -26.43 -49.86 -23.32
N SER A 368 -27.11 -49.89 -22.18
CA SER A 368 -27.98 -48.81 -21.72
C SER A 368 -27.19 -47.63 -21.19
N LEU A 369 -27.61 -46.40 -21.58
CA LEU A 369 -27.13 -45.17 -20.97
C LEU A 369 -27.63 -45.08 -19.52
N PRO A 370 -26.75 -44.64 -18.59
CA PRO A 370 -27.19 -44.38 -17.20
C PRO A 370 -28.27 -43.31 -17.15
N ARG A 371 -29.21 -43.45 -16.22
CA ARG A 371 -30.21 -42.44 -15.94
C ARG A 371 -29.54 -41.15 -15.47
N THR A 372 -30.10 -40.02 -15.86
CA THR A 372 -29.63 -38.70 -15.38
C THR A 372 -30.76 -38.02 -14.62
N ASP A 373 -30.42 -37.36 -13.52
CA ASP A 373 -31.33 -36.55 -12.72
C ASP A 373 -31.16 -35.05 -13.05
N ARG A 374 -30.69 -34.71 -14.28
CA ARG A 374 -30.45 -33.35 -14.72
C ARG A 374 -31.68 -32.80 -15.42
N ASP A 375 -32.04 -31.56 -15.04
CA ASP A 375 -33.15 -30.79 -15.64
C ASP A 375 -32.67 -29.75 -16.65
N ASP A 376 -31.44 -29.89 -17.17
CA ASP A 376 -30.86 -28.99 -18.19
C ASP A 376 -30.91 -29.61 -19.60
N GLU A 377 -30.49 -28.84 -20.60
CA GLU A 377 -30.50 -29.22 -22.02
C GLU A 377 -29.68 -30.52 -22.28
N ILE A 378 -28.65 -30.77 -21.45
CA ILE A 378 -27.83 -31.98 -21.53
C ILE A 378 -28.58 -33.18 -20.96
N GLY A 379 -29.35 -33.00 -19.91
CA GLY A 379 -30.22 -34.03 -19.35
C GLY A 379 -31.35 -34.39 -20.32
N GLU A 380 -31.97 -33.38 -20.94
CA GLU A 380 -32.99 -33.60 -21.99
C GLU A 380 -32.40 -34.36 -23.20
N LEU A 381 -31.19 -33.97 -23.63
CA LEU A 381 -30.49 -34.68 -24.73
C LEU A 381 -30.22 -36.16 -24.38
N GLN A 382 -29.76 -36.45 -23.14
CA GLN A 382 -29.52 -37.80 -22.68
C GLN A 382 -30.81 -38.64 -22.69
N GLU A 383 -31.90 -38.04 -22.19
CA GLU A 383 -33.17 -38.75 -22.11
C GLU A 383 -33.76 -39.04 -23.50
N ARG A 384 -33.70 -38.04 -24.40
CA ARG A 384 -34.14 -38.24 -25.80
C ARG A 384 -33.28 -39.28 -26.53
N PHE A 385 -31.96 -39.28 -26.30
CA PHE A 385 -31.06 -40.26 -26.85
C PHE A 385 -31.34 -41.66 -26.30
N ARG A 386 -31.66 -41.77 -24.98
CA ARG A 386 -32.06 -43.04 -24.36
C ARG A 386 -33.34 -43.60 -24.96
N LYS A 387 -34.37 -42.75 -25.18
CA LYS A 387 -35.63 -43.12 -25.82
C LYS A 387 -35.39 -43.61 -27.27
N MET A 388 -34.52 -42.89 -28.01
CA MET A 388 -34.12 -43.32 -29.35
C MET A 388 -33.46 -44.73 -29.31
N GLN A 389 -32.50 -44.92 -28.39
CA GLN A 389 -31.82 -46.23 -28.27
C GLN A 389 -32.81 -47.36 -27.96
N GLN A 390 -33.74 -47.13 -27.02
CA GLN A 390 -34.79 -48.07 -26.66
C GLN A 390 -35.70 -48.38 -27.88
N SER A 391 -36.05 -47.37 -28.64
CA SER A 391 -36.86 -47.55 -29.86
C SER A 391 -36.10 -48.33 -30.91
N VAL A 392 -34.79 -48.06 -31.10
CA VAL A 392 -33.95 -48.84 -32.03
C VAL A 392 -33.82 -50.28 -31.57
N VAL A 393 -33.60 -50.57 -30.27
CA VAL A 393 -33.54 -51.92 -29.72
C VAL A 393 -34.90 -52.66 -29.90
N ALA A 394 -36.02 -51.99 -29.61
CA ALA A 394 -37.36 -52.54 -29.84
C ALA A 394 -37.62 -52.84 -31.29
N TYR A 395 -37.23 -51.94 -32.20
CA TYR A 395 -37.33 -52.14 -33.63
C TYR A 395 -36.50 -53.36 -34.11
N MET A 396 -35.24 -53.47 -33.65
CA MET A 396 -34.34 -54.59 -33.96
C MET A 396 -34.93 -55.92 -33.49
N LYS A 397 -35.48 -55.93 -32.24
CA LYS A 397 -36.11 -57.14 -31.70
C LYS A 397 -37.35 -57.56 -32.50
N LYS A 398 -38.16 -56.55 -32.93
CA LYS A 398 -39.31 -56.79 -33.80
C LYS A 398 -38.85 -57.29 -35.16
N ASP A 399 -37.75 -56.71 -35.73
CA ASP A 399 -37.16 -57.15 -37.00
C ASP A 399 -36.59 -58.58 -36.91
N GLU A 400 -35.90 -58.96 -35.81
CA GLU A 400 -35.46 -60.34 -35.54
C GLU A 400 -36.64 -61.30 -35.41
N GLN A 401 -37.69 -60.90 -34.71
CA GLN A 401 -38.91 -61.69 -34.58
C GLN A 401 -39.59 -61.82 -35.95
N LEU A 402 -39.60 -60.78 -36.74
CA LEU A 402 -40.15 -60.77 -38.10
C LEU A 402 -39.30 -61.69 -39.01
N LYS A 403 -37.94 -61.61 -38.94
CA LYS A 403 -37.01 -62.45 -39.65
C LYS A 403 -37.20 -63.93 -39.29
N ALA A 404 -37.35 -64.22 -37.98
CA ALA A 404 -37.59 -65.55 -37.48
C ALA A 404 -38.94 -66.09 -37.99
N SER A 405 -39.98 -65.23 -38.03
CA SER A 405 -41.30 -65.60 -38.57
C SER A 405 -41.23 -65.77 -40.07
N LEU A 406 -40.49 -64.86 -40.77
CA LEU A 406 -40.27 -64.96 -42.21
C LEU A 406 -39.42 -66.17 -42.60
N GLN A 407 -38.40 -66.56 -41.80
CA GLN A 407 -37.63 -67.78 -41.94
C GLN A 407 -38.51 -69.01 -41.74
N ASN A 408 -39.42 -68.99 -40.77
CA ASN A 408 -40.42 -70.03 -40.56
C ASN A 408 -41.43 -70.11 -41.69
N GLN A 409 -41.86 -68.94 -42.23
CA GLN A 409 -42.69 -68.92 -43.43
C GLN A 409 -41.90 -69.15 -44.71
N GLY A 410 -40.57 -68.83 -44.76
CA GLY A 410 -39.69 -69.03 -45.91
C GLY A 410 -39.30 -70.51 -46.14
N GLN A 411 -39.37 -71.33 -45.09
CA GLN A 411 -39.40 -72.82 -45.30
C GLN A 411 -40.67 -73.27 -46.07
N ILE A 412 -41.69 -72.41 -46.00
CA ILE A 412 -42.98 -72.64 -46.74
C ILE A 412 -42.96 -71.84 -48.05
N LEU A 413 -42.20 -70.79 -48.21
CA LEU A 413 -42.17 -69.94 -49.39
C LEU A 413 -40.76 -69.63 -49.87
N GLN A 414 -40.12 -70.62 -50.50
CA GLN A 414 -38.86 -70.49 -51.25
C GLN A 414 -38.97 -69.52 -52.45
N LYS A 415 -40.04 -68.73 -52.49
CA LYS A 415 -40.35 -67.80 -53.59
C LYS A 415 -40.25 -66.27 -53.24
N THR A 416 -39.87 -65.89 -52.03
CA THR A 416 -39.87 -64.45 -51.65
C THR A 416 -38.48 -63.89 -51.27
N SER A 417 -37.40 -64.48 -51.84
CA SER A 417 -36.00 -64.01 -51.56
C SER A 417 -35.67 -62.59 -52.09
N GLY A 418 -36.61 -61.98 -52.81
CA GLY A 418 -36.36 -60.63 -53.33
C GLY A 418 -36.65 -59.48 -52.36
N GLN A 419 -37.59 -59.67 -51.42
CA GLN A 419 -38.00 -58.61 -50.51
C GLN A 419 -37.09 -58.43 -49.28
N ALA A 420 -36.39 -59.50 -48.85
CA ALA A 420 -35.47 -59.41 -47.70
C ALA A 420 -34.26 -58.57 -48.00
N ILE A 421 -33.77 -58.48 -49.24
CA ILE A 421 -32.59 -57.70 -49.64
C ILE A 421 -32.92 -56.20 -49.70
N GLU A 422 -34.13 -55.82 -50.00
CA GLU A 422 -34.58 -54.41 -50.09
C GLU A 422 -34.75 -53.81 -48.72
N ASN A 423 -35.23 -54.59 -47.72
CA ASN A 423 -35.38 -54.16 -46.34
C ASN A 423 -34.02 -53.93 -45.64
N GLU A 424 -33.02 -54.76 -45.95
CA GLU A 424 -31.67 -54.62 -45.42
C GLU A 424 -30.97 -53.36 -45.94
N LYS A 425 -31.25 -53.01 -47.22
CA LYS A 425 -30.75 -51.74 -47.81
C LYS A 425 -31.39 -50.50 -47.19
N MET A 426 -32.67 -50.53 -46.90
CA MET A 426 -33.35 -49.41 -46.22
C MET A 426 -32.83 -49.21 -44.80
N LYS A 427 -32.64 -50.33 -44.07
CA LYS A 427 -32.11 -50.26 -42.68
C LYS A 427 -30.71 -49.65 -42.62
N THR A 428 -29.84 -50.09 -43.53
CA THR A 428 -28.45 -49.53 -43.60
C THR A 428 -28.46 -48.09 -44.07
N ALA A 429 -29.31 -47.70 -45.02
CA ALA A 429 -29.45 -46.32 -45.49
C ALA A 429 -30.02 -45.42 -44.42
N PHE A 430 -30.97 -45.89 -43.62
CA PHE A 430 -31.57 -45.17 -42.52
C PHE A 430 -30.53 -44.91 -41.39
N LEU A 431 -29.81 -45.94 -40.97
CA LEU A 431 -28.76 -45.79 -39.95
C LEU A 431 -27.62 -44.88 -40.43
N HIS A 432 -27.24 -45.01 -41.70
CA HIS A 432 -26.23 -44.14 -42.30
C HIS A 432 -26.69 -42.69 -42.41
N TYR A 433 -27.97 -42.48 -42.74
CA TYR A 433 -28.59 -41.17 -42.80
C TYR A 433 -28.60 -40.50 -41.42
N ILE A 434 -29.03 -41.24 -40.38
CA ILE A 434 -29.04 -40.73 -38.98
C ILE A 434 -27.65 -40.35 -38.54
N THR A 435 -26.68 -41.26 -38.73
CA THR A 435 -25.30 -41.00 -38.32
C THR A 435 -24.70 -39.78 -39.02
N ASN A 436 -24.94 -39.68 -40.34
CA ASN A 436 -24.46 -38.54 -41.13
C ASN A 436 -25.11 -37.20 -40.75
N GLN A 437 -26.38 -37.21 -40.39
CA GLN A 437 -27.09 -35.98 -39.96
C GLN A 437 -26.67 -35.51 -38.57
N MET A 438 -26.15 -36.39 -37.70
CA MET A 438 -25.67 -36.05 -36.38
C MET A 438 -24.20 -35.55 -36.37
N ILE A 439 -23.40 -36.01 -37.36
CA ILE A 439 -21.98 -35.65 -37.44
C ILE A 439 -21.82 -34.15 -37.71
N LEU A 440 -22.58 -33.56 -38.63
CA LEU A 440 -22.41 -32.17 -39.05
C LEU A 440 -22.70 -31.16 -37.93
N PRO A 441 -23.82 -31.24 -37.19
CA PRO A 441 -24.04 -30.37 -36.02
C PRO A 441 -23.00 -30.55 -34.91
N GLY A 442 -22.55 -31.83 -34.68
CA GLY A 442 -21.50 -32.14 -33.73
C GLY A 442 -20.15 -31.47 -34.10
N ASP A 443 -19.77 -31.54 -35.38
CA ASP A 443 -18.57 -30.92 -35.92
C ASP A 443 -18.62 -29.36 -35.85
N LEU A 444 -19.81 -28.79 -36.05
CA LEU A 444 -20.03 -27.35 -35.91
C LEU A 444 -19.93 -26.90 -34.47
N ILE A 445 -20.43 -27.68 -33.52
CA ILE A 445 -20.26 -27.40 -32.08
C ILE A 445 -18.78 -27.43 -31.73
N ASP A 446 -18.05 -28.47 -32.16
CA ASP A 446 -16.63 -28.64 -31.93
C ASP A 446 -15.81 -27.48 -32.51
N LYS A 447 -16.13 -27.04 -33.74
CA LYS A 447 -15.50 -25.87 -34.39
C LYS A 447 -15.76 -24.57 -33.64
N SER A 448 -17.00 -24.35 -33.23
CA SER A 448 -17.35 -23.11 -32.46
C SER A 448 -16.67 -23.10 -31.11
N VAL A 449 -16.62 -24.24 -30.41
CA VAL A 449 -15.89 -24.39 -29.16
C VAL A 449 -14.39 -24.15 -29.36
N THR A 450 -13.81 -24.76 -30.40
CA THR A 450 -12.40 -24.61 -30.77
C THR A 450 -12.07 -23.15 -31.14
N LYS A 451 -12.96 -22.46 -31.85
CA LYS A 451 -12.78 -21.04 -32.24
C LYS A 451 -12.82 -20.11 -31.04
N ILE A 452 -13.76 -20.32 -30.12
CA ILE A 452 -13.80 -19.60 -28.82
C ILE A 452 -12.52 -19.87 -28.06
N CYS A 453 -12.04 -21.11 -27.98
CA CYS A 453 -10.85 -21.49 -27.24
C CYS A 453 -9.55 -20.86 -27.80
N ASN A 454 -9.43 -20.83 -29.12
CA ASN A 454 -8.20 -20.40 -29.78
C ASN A 454 -8.08 -18.86 -29.89
N ASN A 455 -9.21 -18.13 -29.88
CA ASN A 455 -9.24 -16.69 -30.13
C ASN A 455 -9.76 -15.90 -28.93
N TYR A 456 -9.80 -16.49 -27.77
CA TYR A 456 -10.45 -15.91 -26.58
C TYR A 456 -9.93 -14.52 -26.18
N GLN A 457 -8.68 -14.21 -26.51
CA GLN A 457 -8.09 -12.89 -26.20
C GLN A 457 -8.50 -11.79 -27.18
N ASP A 458 -8.89 -12.15 -28.42
CA ASP A 458 -9.17 -11.20 -29.49
C ASP A 458 -10.64 -11.22 -29.95
N ILE A 459 -11.46 -12.10 -29.40
CA ILE A 459 -12.86 -12.25 -29.81
C ILE A 459 -13.72 -11.14 -29.20
N SER A 460 -14.50 -10.44 -30.01
CA SER A 460 -15.45 -9.45 -29.53
C SER A 460 -16.60 -10.11 -28.77
N VAL A 461 -17.29 -9.35 -27.92
CA VAL A 461 -18.46 -9.83 -27.18
C VAL A 461 -19.54 -10.33 -28.13
N GLU A 462 -19.75 -9.61 -29.24
CA GLU A 462 -20.71 -9.97 -30.28
C GLU A 462 -20.34 -11.31 -30.96
N GLU A 463 -19.04 -11.50 -31.25
CA GLU A 463 -18.56 -12.77 -31.85
C GLU A 463 -18.65 -13.92 -30.85
N MET A 464 -18.37 -13.70 -29.57
CA MET A 464 -18.56 -14.67 -28.49
C MET A 464 -20.02 -15.12 -28.39
N GLU A 465 -20.93 -14.14 -28.35
CA GLU A 465 -22.37 -14.42 -28.33
C GLU A 465 -22.84 -15.17 -29.57
N GLN A 466 -22.28 -14.85 -30.73
CA GLN A 466 -22.59 -15.52 -31.98
C GLN A 466 -22.14 -16.99 -31.97
N GLU A 467 -20.93 -17.29 -31.50
CA GLU A 467 -20.44 -18.67 -31.39
C GLU A 467 -21.21 -19.47 -30.31
N MET A 468 -21.52 -18.87 -29.17
CA MET A 468 -22.38 -19.45 -28.14
C MET A 468 -23.81 -19.71 -28.68
N SER A 469 -24.34 -18.79 -29.44
CA SER A 469 -25.62 -18.96 -30.15
C SER A 469 -25.57 -20.09 -31.14
N THR A 470 -24.46 -20.24 -31.88
CA THR A 470 -24.24 -21.32 -32.82
C THR A 470 -24.21 -22.66 -32.10
N ILE A 471 -23.47 -22.79 -30.99
CA ILE A 471 -23.45 -24.02 -30.17
C ILE A 471 -24.86 -24.37 -29.70
N LYS A 472 -25.58 -23.38 -29.14
CA LYS A 472 -26.94 -23.57 -28.67
C LYS A 472 -27.89 -24.00 -29.80
N LYS A 473 -27.77 -23.37 -30.97
CA LYS A 473 -28.57 -23.68 -32.16
C LYS A 473 -28.26 -25.09 -32.68
N GLN A 474 -26.99 -25.51 -32.77
CA GLN A 474 -26.62 -26.81 -33.23
C GLN A 474 -27.03 -27.92 -32.24
N SER A 475 -26.91 -27.64 -30.92
CA SER A 475 -27.42 -28.54 -29.88
C SER A 475 -28.95 -28.76 -30.02
N SER A 476 -29.69 -27.64 -30.22
CA SER A 476 -31.14 -27.71 -30.50
C SER A 476 -31.46 -28.47 -31.80
N THR A 477 -30.62 -28.31 -32.83
CA THR A 477 -30.76 -29.05 -34.09
C THR A 477 -30.62 -30.57 -33.87
N ILE A 478 -29.65 -31.01 -33.10
CA ILE A 478 -29.49 -32.43 -32.72
C ILE A 478 -30.71 -32.95 -31.97
N LEU A 479 -31.21 -32.14 -31.00
CA LEU A 479 -32.43 -32.48 -30.26
C LEU A 479 -33.65 -32.64 -31.16
N ASN A 480 -33.82 -31.72 -32.11
CA ASN A 480 -34.93 -31.76 -33.05
C ASN A 480 -34.83 -32.96 -34.01
N LEU A 481 -33.60 -33.26 -34.53
CA LEU A 481 -33.37 -34.42 -35.35
C LEU A 481 -33.71 -35.71 -34.62
N LEU A 482 -33.27 -35.83 -33.33
CA LEU A 482 -33.62 -36.99 -32.51
C LEU A 482 -35.13 -37.10 -32.28
N GLY A 483 -35.79 -35.96 -32.04
CA GLY A 483 -37.26 -35.90 -31.94
C GLY A 483 -37.98 -36.43 -33.18
N HIS A 484 -37.59 -35.92 -34.36
CA HIS A 484 -38.17 -36.37 -35.64
C HIS A 484 -37.92 -37.85 -35.92
N ILE A 485 -36.75 -38.36 -35.54
CA ILE A 485 -36.45 -39.79 -35.70
C ILE A 485 -37.38 -40.62 -34.83
N ILE A 486 -37.58 -40.24 -33.58
CA ILE A 486 -38.50 -40.93 -32.66
C ILE A 486 -39.92 -40.89 -33.20
N GLU A 487 -40.35 -39.72 -33.67
CA GLU A 487 -41.69 -39.52 -34.23
C GLU A 487 -41.91 -40.39 -35.51
N THR A 488 -40.90 -40.41 -36.38
CA THR A 488 -40.96 -41.24 -37.60
C THR A 488 -41.04 -42.74 -37.29
N ILE A 489 -40.25 -43.22 -36.31
CA ILE A 489 -40.26 -44.61 -35.84
C ILE A 489 -41.60 -44.97 -35.20
N GLN A 490 -42.20 -44.01 -34.41
CA GLN A 490 -43.51 -44.24 -33.80
C GLN A 490 -44.64 -44.31 -34.86
N ILE A 491 -44.62 -43.42 -35.87
CA ILE A 491 -45.64 -43.38 -36.95
C ILE A 491 -45.55 -44.65 -37.81
N GLU A 492 -44.34 -45.17 -38.06
CA GLU A 492 -44.20 -46.44 -38.77
C GLU A 492 -44.73 -47.64 -37.96
N SER A 493 -44.45 -47.63 -36.63
CA SER A 493 -45.01 -48.65 -35.72
C SER A 493 -46.53 -48.64 -35.65
N GLU A 494 -47.17 -47.43 -35.64
CA GLU A 494 -48.64 -47.26 -35.59
C GLU A 494 -49.33 -47.63 -36.94
N LYS A 495 -48.61 -47.50 -38.07
CA LYS A 495 -49.15 -47.92 -39.39
C LYS A 495 -49.17 -49.43 -39.58
N GLU A 496 -48.22 -50.19 -38.98
CA GLU A 496 -48.26 -51.64 -39.03
C GLU A 496 -49.34 -52.24 -38.13
N ASP A 497 -49.64 -51.61 -36.97
CA ASP A 497 -50.72 -52.05 -36.08
C ASP A 497 -52.14 -51.83 -36.64
N SER A 498 -52.30 -51.08 -37.75
CA SER A 498 -53.56 -50.77 -38.37
C SER A 498 -53.87 -51.64 -39.57
N HIS A 499 -53.05 -52.62 -39.94
CA HIS A 499 -53.19 -53.49 -41.08
C HIS A 499 -53.33 -55.02 -40.77
N ASP A 500 -53.32 -55.39 -39.49
CA ASP A 500 -53.81 -56.68 -38.98
C ASP A 500 -55.20 -56.48 -38.35
#